data_1942d0bd404667586b445e743642ffb4
#
_entry.id   1942d0bd404667586b445e743642ffb4
#
_cell.length_a   1.000
_cell.length_b   1.000
_cell.length_c   1.000
_cell.angle_alpha   90.00
_cell.angle_beta   90.00
_cell.angle_gamma   90.00
#
_symmetry.space_group_name_H-M   'P 1'
#
loop_
_entity.id
_entity.type
_entity.pdbx_description
1 polymer ?
#
loop_
_entity_poly.entity_id
_entity_poly.type
_entity_poly.pdbx_seq_one_letter_code
_entity_poly.pdbx_strand_id
1 'polypeptide(L)'
;MDANTQNISEATIALIDSLKSTTSHYGLANSGSEYKIITEMFLYKYFNDKFGYEAKRDKIYGERLSKADKWDAEYDKFTEEEVEDLFSYLPASVPLLKPEHTLAHLYNTSGAGDFSTRLDATLIDIANLNADTFSVVTSGKSRVNIFSALTQFVTDPQKRDDFARSLMSSVASFNFESVFAEKYDFFSRIFEYLIKDYNNAGGGKYAEYYTPRAIAQVMARLLVGDNADLRGMTCYDPSAGTGTLLMALAHQIGEDRCTIFSQDISEKSSEML
;
A
#
# COMPACT_ATOMS: atom_id res chain seq x y z
N MET A 1 1.54 22.45 10.09
CA MET A 1 2.01 21.07 9.92
C MET A 1 2.98 20.82 11.05
N ASP A 2 2.78 19.76 11.81
CA ASP A 2 3.76 19.36 12.82
C ASP A 2 5.07 18.93 12.14
N ALA A 3 6.21 19.18 12.81
CA ALA A 3 7.54 18.83 12.31
C ALA A 3 7.66 17.34 11.93
N ASN A 4 6.95 16.48 12.63
CA ASN A 4 6.89 15.03 12.38
C ASN A 4 6.17 14.71 11.06
N THR A 5 5.05 15.35 10.80
CA THR A 5 4.29 15.23 9.53
C THR A 5 5.11 15.70 8.32
N GLN A 6 5.92 16.74 8.49
CA GLN A 6 6.79 17.24 7.44
C GLN A 6 7.92 16.25 7.13
N ASN A 7 8.53 15.66 8.15
CA ASN A 7 9.59 14.66 8.01
C ASN A 7 9.08 13.38 7.30
N ILE A 8 7.89 12.91 7.64
CA ILE A 8 7.23 11.77 6.98
C ILE A 8 6.97 12.08 5.50
N SER A 9 6.48 13.28 5.18
CA SER A 9 6.23 13.68 3.80
C SER A 9 7.51 13.73 2.96
N GLU A 10 8.59 14.29 3.50
CA GLU A 10 9.89 14.35 2.84
C GLU A 10 10.49 12.95 2.62
N ALA A 11 10.42 12.08 3.62
CA ALA A 11 10.90 10.70 3.50
C ALA A 11 10.10 9.90 2.45
N THR A 12 8.79 10.14 2.37
CA THR A 12 7.94 9.51 1.36
C THR A 12 8.29 9.94 -0.06
N ILE A 13 8.50 11.23 -0.27
CA ILE A 13 8.94 11.78 -1.56
C ILE A 13 10.28 11.16 -1.94
N ALA A 14 11.22 11.07 -1.00
CA ALA A 14 12.52 10.46 -1.24
C ALA A 14 12.42 8.98 -1.65
N LEU A 15 11.48 8.21 -1.06
CA LEU A 15 11.22 6.84 -1.47
C LEU A 15 10.67 6.77 -2.90
N ILE A 16 9.70 7.61 -3.24
CA ILE A 16 9.14 7.67 -4.59
C ILE A 16 10.23 8.02 -5.61
N ASP A 17 11.05 9.02 -5.32
CA ASP A 17 12.14 9.44 -6.19
C ASP A 17 13.20 8.34 -6.36
N SER A 18 13.48 7.56 -5.32
CA SER A 18 14.36 6.39 -5.39
C SER A 18 13.78 5.30 -6.31
N LEU A 19 12.49 4.99 -6.18
CA LEU A 19 11.81 4.03 -7.06
C LEU A 19 11.76 4.54 -8.51
N LYS A 20 11.49 5.82 -8.74
CA LYS A 20 11.53 6.46 -10.06
C LYS A 20 12.93 6.41 -10.69
N SER A 21 13.96 6.65 -9.90
CA SER A 21 15.35 6.52 -10.36
C SER A 21 15.65 5.09 -10.79
N THR A 22 15.19 4.10 -10.00
CA THR A 22 15.34 2.68 -10.33
C THR A 22 14.61 2.35 -11.64
N THR A 23 13.33 2.65 -11.77
CA THR A 23 12.54 2.37 -12.98
C THR A 23 13.11 3.05 -14.22
N SER A 24 13.56 4.29 -14.08
CA SER A 24 14.20 5.07 -15.15
C SER A 24 15.50 4.41 -15.65
N HIS A 25 16.32 3.88 -14.72
CA HIS A 25 17.56 3.17 -15.07
C HIS A 25 17.30 1.95 -15.96
N TYR A 26 16.16 1.29 -15.81
CA TYR A 26 15.74 0.14 -16.61
C TYR A 26 14.84 0.49 -17.80
N GLY A 27 14.76 1.77 -18.17
CA GLY A 27 14.05 2.24 -19.37
C GLY A 27 12.53 2.29 -19.26
N LEU A 28 12.00 2.33 -18.01
CA LEU A 28 10.57 2.35 -17.73
C LEU A 28 10.03 3.76 -17.41
N ALA A 29 10.87 4.79 -17.50
CA ALA A 29 10.52 6.16 -17.17
C ALA A 29 9.26 6.67 -17.90
N ASN A 30 8.41 7.38 -17.19
CA ASN A 30 7.18 8.01 -17.70
C ASN A 30 6.22 7.06 -18.42
N SER A 31 6.23 5.78 -18.05
CA SER A 31 5.33 4.74 -18.58
C SER A 31 4.23 4.37 -17.58
N GLY A 32 3.13 3.77 -18.06
CA GLY A 32 2.12 3.20 -17.17
C GLY A 32 2.68 2.11 -16.25
N SER A 33 3.67 1.36 -16.73
CA SER A 33 4.38 0.35 -15.94
C SER A 33 5.20 0.97 -14.80
N GLU A 34 5.81 2.12 -15.01
CA GLU A 34 6.53 2.82 -13.93
C GLU A 34 5.59 3.16 -12.79
N TYR A 35 4.44 3.76 -13.10
CA TYR A 35 3.43 4.08 -12.11
C TYR A 35 2.99 2.85 -11.31
N LYS A 36 2.67 1.76 -12.02
CA LYS A 36 2.25 0.49 -11.40
C LYS A 36 3.34 -0.07 -10.48
N ILE A 37 4.58 -0.13 -10.92
CA ILE A 37 5.71 -0.62 -10.12
C ILE A 37 5.86 0.21 -8.84
N ILE A 38 5.85 1.53 -8.94
CA ILE A 38 6.00 2.41 -7.78
C ILE A 38 4.87 2.20 -6.79
N THR A 39 3.63 2.17 -7.28
CA THR A 39 2.44 2.00 -6.44
C THR A 39 2.44 0.65 -5.73
N GLU A 40 2.69 -0.45 -6.45
CA GLU A 40 2.67 -1.80 -5.86
C GLU A 40 3.86 -2.01 -4.89
N MET A 41 5.05 -1.53 -5.20
CA MET A 41 6.19 -1.62 -4.26
C MET A 41 5.96 -0.79 -2.99
N PHE A 42 5.30 0.36 -3.14
CA PHE A 42 4.91 1.18 -2.03
C PHE A 42 3.84 0.49 -1.16
N LEU A 43 2.84 -0.10 -1.78
CA LEU A 43 1.78 -0.86 -1.11
C LEU A 43 2.35 -2.10 -0.42
N TYR A 44 3.28 -2.81 -1.04
CA TYR A 44 3.95 -3.95 -0.43
C TYR A 44 4.72 -3.53 0.84
N LYS A 45 5.46 -2.42 0.77
CA LYS A 45 6.14 -1.87 1.95
C LYS A 45 5.15 -1.51 3.06
N TYR A 46 4.04 -0.87 2.70
CA TYR A 46 2.99 -0.55 3.66
C TYR A 46 2.39 -1.81 4.31
N PHE A 47 2.08 -2.83 3.52
CA PHE A 47 1.56 -4.10 4.03
C PHE A 47 2.53 -4.72 5.03
N ASN A 48 3.81 -4.78 4.69
CA ASN A 48 4.84 -5.30 5.57
C ASN A 48 4.90 -4.57 6.91
N ASP A 49 4.94 -3.25 6.86
CA ASP A 49 5.08 -2.45 8.07
C ASP A 49 3.78 -2.42 8.89
N LYS A 50 2.60 -2.41 8.24
CA LYS A 50 1.31 -2.48 8.91
C LYS A 50 1.12 -3.82 9.61
N PHE A 51 1.43 -4.92 8.95
CA PHE A 51 1.40 -6.23 9.55
C PHE A 51 2.32 -6.29 10.79
N GLY A 52 3.58 -5.90 10.65
CA GLY A 52 4.52 -5.91 11.77
C GLY A 52 4.10 -5.00 12.94
N TYR A 53 3.51 -3.84 12.64
CA TYR A 53 2.99 -2.92 13.66
C TYR A 53 1.84 -3.54 14.46
N GLU A 54 0.89 -4.21 13.80
CA GLU A 54 -0.25 -4.86 14.46
C GLU A 54 0.16 -6.19 15.13
N ALA A 55 1.00 -6.99 14.50
CA ALA A 55 1.52 -8.23 15.09
C ALA A 55 2.25 -7.99 16.41
N LYS A 56 3.04 -6.91 16.51
CA LYS A 56 3.71 -6.50 17.77
C LYS A 56 2.73 -6.05 18.87
N ARG A 57 1.48 -5.81 18.55
CA ARG A 57 0.41 -5.41 19.48
C ARG A 57 -0.57 -6.54 19.81
N ASP A 58 -0.40 -7.68 19.16
CA ASP A 58 -1.20 -8.86 19.46
C ASP A 58 -1.02 -9.29 20.93
N LYS A 59 -2.07 -9.80 21.53
CA LYS A 59 -2.10 -10.15 22.97
C LYS A 59 -1.30 -11.40 23.31
N ILE A 60 -1.09 -12.29 22.33
CA ILE A 60 -0.43 -13.59 22.53
C ILE A 60 1.01 -13.50 22.06
N TYR A 61 1.22 -13.07 20.82
CA TYR A 61 2.53 -13.06 20.16
C TYR A 61 3.27 -11.73 20.24
N GLY A 62 2.55 -10.64 20.54
CA GLY A 62 3.10 -9.29 20.48
C GLY A 62 4.28 -9.05 21.42
N GLU A 63 4.28 -9.66 22.61
CA GLU A 63 5.39 -9.55 23.56
C GLU A 63 6.66 -10.18 23.00
N ARG A 64 6.55 -11.36 22.36
CA ARG A 64 7.66 -12.08 21.71
C ARG A 64 8.25 -11.25 20.56
N LEU A 65 7.39 -10.69 19.71
CA LEU A 65 7.79 -9.89 18.54
C LEU A 65 8.35 -8.52 18.92
N SER A 66 7.79 -7.87 19.94
CA SER A 66 8.21 -6.53 20.38
C SER A 66 9.56 -6.54 21.12
N LYS A 67 9.89 -7.63 21.81
CA LYS A 67 11.16 -7.78 22.54
C LYS A 67 12.32 -8.23 21.66
N ALA A 68 12.04 -8.69 20.45
CA ALA A 68 13.09 -9.10 19.51
C ALA A 68 13.82 -7.86 18.93
N ASP A 69 15.11 -7.97 18.68
CA ASP A 69 15.89 -6.93 18.00
C ASP A 69 15.31 -6.58 16.64
N LYS A 70 14.79 -7.60 15.94
CA LYS A 70 14.08 -7.49 14.66
C LYS A 70 12.86 -8.40 14.72
N TRP A 71 11.67 -7.82 14.65
CA TRP A 71 10.41 -8.56 14.74
C TRP A 71 10.26 -9.58 13.60
N ASP A 72 10.68 -9.21 12.39
CA ASP A 72 10.62 -10.04 11.19
C ASP A 72 11.50 -11.30 11.30
N ALA A 73 12.73 -11.16 11.82
CA ALA A 73 13.61 -12.30 12.07
C ALA A 73 13.09 -13.23 13.19
N GLU A 74 12.30 -12.72 14.11
CA GLU A 74 11.62 -13.55 15.11
C GLU A 74 10.39 -14.21 14.52
N TYR A 75 9.65 -13.51 13.65
CA TYR A 75 8.51 -14.03 12.93
C TYR A 75 8.89 -15.17 11.97
N ASP A 76 10.05 -15.10 11.34
CA ASP A 76 10.60 -16.19 10.50
C ASP A 76 10.74 -17.54 11.23
N LYS A 77 10.70 -17.55 12.58
CA LYS A 77 10.79 -18.76 13.40
C LYS A 77 9.43 -19.32 13.78
N PHE A 78 8.34 -18.66 13.40
CA PHE A 78 7.00 -19.16 13.73
C PHE A 78 6.68 -20.44 12.97
N THR A 79 6.00 -21.35 13.64
CA THR A 79 5.41 -22.54 13.00
C THR A 79 4.18 -22.14 12.19
N GLU A 80 3.75 -22.99 11.26
CA GLU A 80 2.50 -22.77 10.50
C GLU A 80 1.30 -22.55 11.43
N GLU A 81 1.20 -23.32 12.53
CA GLU A 81 0.15 -23.17 13.52
C GLU A 81 0.19 -21.79 14.21
N GLU A 82 1.38 -21.32 14.61
CA GLU A 82 1.54 -19.99 15.21
C GLU A 82 1.18 -18.87 14.23
N VAL A 83 1.45 -19.04 12.95
CA VAL A 83 1.09 -18.08 11.89
C VAL A 83 -0.43 -18.03 11.69
N GLU A 84 -1.09 -19.18 11.57
CA GLU A 84 -2.55 -19.24 11.43
C GLU A 84 -3.26 -18.66 12.65
N ASP A 85 -2.74 -18.96 13.83
CA ASP A 85 -3.27 -18.44 15.10
C ASP A 85 -3.13 -16.92 15.16
N LEU A 86 -1.96 -16.36 14.85
CA LEU A 86 -1.75 -14.91 14.75
C LEU A 86 -2.74 -14.27 13.75
N PHE A 87 -2.93 -14.87 12.59
CA PHE A 87 -3.88 -14.36 11.58
C PHE A 87 -5.30 -14.27 12.11
N SER A 88 -5.71 -15.22 12.93
CA SER A 88 -7.05 -15.25 13.53
C SER A 88 -7.30 -14.13 14.54
N TYR A 89 -6.25 -13.58 15.15
CA TYR A 89 -6.34 -12.49 16.14
C TYR A 89 -6.21 -11.10 15.54
N LEU A 90 -5.64 -10.99 14.33
CA LEU A 90 -5.47 -9.68 13.69
C LEU A 90 -6.81 -9.12 13.20
N PRO A 91 -7.01 -7.80 13.28
CA PRO A 91 -8.18 -7.15 12.68
C PRO A 91 -8.28 -7.43 11.18
N ALA A 92 -9.49 -7.60 10.65
CA ALA A 92 -9.72 -7.87 9.21
C ALA A 92 -9.16 -6.78 8.27
N SER A 93 -8.91 -5.57 8.79
CA SER A 93 -8.29 -4.47 8.04
C SER A 93 -6.76 -4.56 7.96
N VAL A 94 -6.15 -5.55 8.61
CA VAL A 94 -4.70 -5.75 8.57
C VAL A 94 -4.36 -6.72 7.46
N PRO A 95 -3.44 -6.37 6.55
CA PRO A 95 -3.00 -7.29 5.52
C PRO A 95 -2.24 -8.45 6.15
N LEU A 96 -2.50 -9.66 5.69
CA LEU A 96 -1.86 -10.88 6.17
C LEU A 96 -0.58 -11.15 5.37
N LEU A 97 0.49 -11.49 6.08
CA LEU A 97 1.78 -11.86 5.49
C LEU A 97 2.33 -13.10 6.18
N LYS A 98 2.72 -14.11 5.42
CA LYS A 98 3.49 -15.24 5.94
C LYS A 98 4.94 -14.82 6.20
N PRO A 99 5.73 -15.58 7.00
CA PRO A 99 7.13 -15.26 7.24
C PRO A 99 7.94 -14.99 5.97
N GLU A 100 7.82 -15.85 4.97
CA GLU A 100 8.50 -15.73 3.68
C GLU A 100 8.07 -14.52 2.83
N HIS A 101 6.95 -13.87 3.18
CA HIS A 101 6.45 -12.67 2.51
C HIS A 101 7.06 -11.38 3.07
N THR A 102 7.76 -11.45 4.19
CA THR A 102 8.33 -10.23 4.78
C THR A 102 9.44 -9.64 3.91
N LEU A 103 9.53 -8.31 3.92
CA LEU A 103 10.60 -7.60 3.18
C LEU A 103 11.99 -8.04 3.63
N ALA A 104 12.18 -8.28 4.92
CA ALA A 104 13.46 -8.73 5.45
C ALA A 104 13.83 -10.14 4.97
N HIS A 105 12.88 -11.06 4.95
CA HIS A 105 13.11 -12.41 4.43
C HIS A 105 13.57 -12.36 2.96
N LEU A 106 12.82 -11.65 2.12
CA LEU A 106 13.20 -11.48 0.70
C LEU A 106 14.55 -10.79 0.54
N TYR A 107 14.79 -9.71 1.28
CA TYR A 107 16.05 -8.98 1.20
C TYR A 107 17.25 -9.86 1.59
N ASN A 108 17.14 -10.59 2.69
CA ASN A 108 18.20 -11.48 3.18
C ASN A 108 18.48 -12.65 2.22
N THR A 109 17.49 -13.07 1.45
CA THR A 109 17.60 -14.16 0.46
C THR A 109 17.88 -13.66 -0.96
N SER A 110 18.02 -12.36 -1.18
CA SER A 110 18.18 -11.73 -2.50
C SER A 110 19.44 -12.11 -3.27
N GLY A 111 20.47 -12.63 -2.59
CA GLY A 111 21.72 -13.08 -3.21
C GLY A 111 21.64 -14.36 -4.04
N ALA A 112 20.56 -15.16 -3.89
CA ALA A 112 20.34 -16.34 -4.72
C ALA A 112 19.90 -15.93 -6.14
N GLY A 113 20.20 -16.75 -7.13
CA GLY A 113 19.64 -16.59 -8.49
C GLY A 113 18.11 -16.63 -8.47
N ASP A 114 17.49 -16.28 -9.58
CA ASP A 114 16.01 -16.25 -9.75
C ASP A 114 15.25 -15.26 -8.82
N PHE A 115 15.92 -14.27 -8.29
CA PHE A 115 15.32 -13.35 -7.33
C PHE A 115 14.09 -12.59 -7.89
N SER A 116 14.12 -12.24 -9.16
CA SER A 116 12.98 -11.62 -9.85
C SER A 116 11.74 -12.52 -9.84
N THR A 117 11.92 -13.80 -10.13
CA THR A 117 10.82 -14.78 -10.11
C THR A 117 10.25 -14.95 -8.71
N ARG A 118 11.09 -14.97 -7.70
CA ARG A 118 10.66 -15.07 -6.29
C ARG A 118 9.92 -13.82 -5.83
N LEU A 119 10.40 -12.62 -6.17
CA LEU A 119 9.69 -11.38 -5.85
C LEU A 119 8.30 -11.38 -6.48
N ASP A 120 8.20 -11.68 -7.79
CA ASP A 120 6.93 -11.72 -8.50
C ASP A 120 5.97 -12.76 -7.90
N ALA A 121 6.48 -13.96 -7.57
CA ALA A 121 5.69 -15.01 -6.93
C ALA A 121 5.20 -14.58 -5.54
N THR A 122 6.04 -13.95 -4.73
CA THR A 122 5.67 -13.44 -3.41
C THR A 122 4.57 -12.39 -3.49
N LEU A 123 4.68 -11.44 -4.42
CA LEU A 123 3.64 -10.42 -4.62
C LEU A 123 2.30 -11.04 -4.99
N ILE A 124 2.29 -12.03 -5.88
CA ILE A 124 1.09 -12.76 -6.28
C ILE A 124 0.52 -13.57 -5.09
N ASP A 125 1.37 -14.21 -4.29
CA ASP A 125 0.91 -14.99 -3.14
C ASP A 125 0.32 -14.09 -2.04
N ILE A 126 0.91 -12.93 -1.77
CA ILE A 126 0.34 -11.92 -0.87
C ILE A 126 -1.03 -11.46 -1.40
N ALA A 127 -1.17 -11.19 -2.70
CA ALA A 127 -2.44 -10.79 -3.28
C ALA A 127 -3.52 -11.87 -3.11
N ASN A 128 -3.18 -13.13 -3.34
CA ASN A 128 -4.10 -14.26 -3.18
C ASN A 128 -4.50 -14.47 -1.72
N LEU A 129 -3.55 -14.40 -0.79
CA LEU A 129 -3.79 -14.53 0.64
C LEU A 129 -4.77 -13.46 1.17
N ASN A 130 -4.73 -12.29 0.58
CA ASN A 130 -5.51 -11.13 1.01
C ASN A 130 -6.72 -10.83 0.09
N ALA A 131 -7.03 -11.70 -0.87
CA ALA A 131 -8.01 -11.43 -1.92
C ALA A 131 -9.42 -11.16 -1.40
N ASP A 132 -9.81 -11.69 -0.25
CA ASP A 132 -11.14 -11.47 0.31
C ASP A 132 -11.32 -10.07 0.88
N THR A 133 -10.24 -9.44 1.33
CA THR A 133 -10.27 -8.09 1.93
C THR A 133 -9.75 -7.03 0.97
N PHE A 134 -8.68 -7.34 0.22
CA PHE A 134 -7.94 -6.40 -0.60
C PHE A 134 -7.95 -6.80 -2.08
N SER A 135 -9.13 -6.94 -2.68
CA SER A 135 -9.27 -7.13 -4.12
C SER A 135 -10.41 -6.28 -4.67
N VAL A 136 -10.31 -5.94 -5.94
CA VAL A 136 -11.37 -5.23 -6.67
C VAL A 136 -12.20 -6.22 -7.47
N VAL A 137 -13.52 -6.10 -7.42
CA VAL A 137 -14.43 -6.92 -8.22
C VAL A 137 -14.87 -6.13 -9.44
N THR A 138 -14.52 -6.61 -10.63
CA THR A 138 -14.94 -5.99 -11.89
C THR A 138 -16.42 -6.24 -12.18
N SER A 139 -17.00 -5.46 -13.09
CA SER A 139 -18.38 -5.65 -13.57
C SER A 139 -18.65 -7.06 -14.14
N GLY A 140 -17.61 -7.74 -14.62
CA GLY A 140 -17.63 -9.14 -15.07
C GLY A 140 -17.53 -10.18 -13.95
N LYS A 141 -17.55 -9.76 -12.67
CA LYS A 141 -17.36 -10.61 -11.47
C LYS A 141 -15.99 -11.29 -11.39
N SER A 142 -15.00 -10.88 -12.16
CA SER A 142 -13.61 -11.27 -11.95
C SER A 142 -12.97 -10.40 -10.87
N ARG A 143 -12.10 -11.00 -10.05
CA ARG A 143 -11.31 -10.26 -9.07
C ARG A 143 -10.02 -9.77 -9.73
N VAL A 144 -9.67 -8.51 -9.50
CA VAL A 144 -8.38 -7.93 -9.84
C VAL A 144 -7.53 -7.92 -8.59
N ASN A 145 -6.37 -8.55 -8.66
CA ASN A 145 -5.44 -8.60 -7.55
C ASN A 145 -4.69 -7.28 -7.42
N ILE A 146 -4.43 -6.88 -6.19
CA ILE A 146 -3.69 -5.65 -5.84
C ILE A 146 -2.20 -5.71 -6.16
N PHE A 147 -1.66 -6.89 -6.40
CA PHE A 147 -0.27 -7.11 -6.80
C PHE A 147 -0.18 -7.94 -8.06
N SER A 148 0.86 -7.70 -8.82
CA SER A 148 1.16 -8.39 -10.08
C SER A 148 2.65 -8.72 -10.19
N ALA A 149 3.03 -9.45 -11.26
CA ALA A 149 4.43 -9.71 -11.56
C ALA A 149 5.08 -8.42 -12.12
N LEU A 150 5.91 -7.75 -11.33
CA LEU A 150 6.49 -6.45 -11.65
C LEU A 150 7.74 -6.54 -12.52
N THR A 151 8.51 -7.61 -12.36
CA THR A 151 9.81 -7.72 -13.06
C THR A 151 9.67 -7.97 -14.56
N GLN A 152 8.49 -8.43 -15.00
CA GLN A 152 8.18 -8.67 -16.42
C GLN A 152 8.20 -7.40 -17.27
N PHE A 153 8.00 -6.23 -16.67
CA PHE A 153 8.10 -4.95 -17.39
C PHE A 153 9.51 -4.67 -17.91
N VAL A 154 10.54 -5.27 -17.30
CA VAL A 154 11.91 -5.25 -17.84
C VAL A 154 12.02 -6.30 -18.93
N THR A 155 12.16 -5.83 -20.18
CA THR A 155 12.18 -6.68 -21.39
C THR A 155 13.37 -7.62 -21.44
N ASP A 156 14.54 -7.19 -20.94
CA ASP A 156 15.75 -8.00 -20.88
C ASP A 156 15.72 -8.94 -19.64
N PRO A 157 15.52 -10.26 -19.80
CA PRO A 157 15.44 -11.18 -18.67
C PRO A 157 16.70 -11.20 -17.80
N GLN A 158 17.87 -10.91 -18.38
CA GLN A 158 19.15 -10.92 -17.64
C GLN A 158 19.25 -9.77 -16.63
N LYS A 159 18.47 -8.71 -16.82
CA LYS A 159 18.43 -7.53 -15.93
C LYS A 159 17.35 -7.60 -14.86
N ARG A 160 16.46 -8.58 -14.92
CA ARG A 160 15.30 -8.65 -13.99
C ARG A 160 15.70 -8.86 -12.56
N ASP A 161 16.69 -9.70 -12.29
CA ASP A 161 17.18 -9.94 -10.95
C ASP A 161 17.81 -8.70 -10.33
N ASP A 162 18.61 -7.95 -11.08
CA ASP A 162 19.21 -6.70 -10.60
C ASP A 162 18.16 -5.60 -10.43
N PHE A 163 17.16 -5.55 -11.29
CA PHE A 163 16.01 -4.68 -11.14
C PHE A 163 15.24 -4.98 -9.84
N ALA A 164 14.90 -6.25 -9.60
CA ALA A 164 14.22 -6.68 -8.38
C ALA A 164 15.00 -6.32 -7.12
N ARG A 165 16.33 -6.55 -7.11
CA ARG A 165 17.21 -6.15 -5.98
C ARG A 165 17.23 -4.64 -5.76
N SER A 166 17.24 -3.87 -6.84
CA SER A 166 17.20 -2.40 -6.77
C SER A 166 15.89 -1.89 -6.19
N LEU A 167 14.75 -2.46 -6.60
CA LEU A 167 13.43 -2.15 -6.02
C LEU A 167 13.40 -2.46 -4.51
N MET A 168 13.84 -3.65 -4.12
CA MET A 168 13.88 -4.06 -2.70
C MET A 168 14.79 -3.15 -1.87
N SER A 169 15.94 -2.76 -2.40
CA SER A 169 16.86 -1.84 -1.71
C SER A 169 16.23 -0.46 -1.51
N SER A 170 15.45 0.01 -2.47
CA SER A 170 14.76 1.30 -2.37
C SER A 170 13.74 1.31 -1.24
N VAL A 171 12.95 0.24 -1.08
CA VAL A 171 11.91 0.18 -0.04
C VAL A 171 12.43 -0.21 1.34
N ALA A 172 13.55 -0.92 1.42
CA ALA A 172 14.11 -1.40 2.68
C ALA A 172 14.54 -0.28 3.63
N SER A 173 14.92 0.88 3.10
CA SER A 173 15.41 2.03 3.89
C SER A 173 14.29 2.85 4.55
N PHE A 174 13.04 2.61 4.20
CA PHE A 174 11.89 3.36 4.71
C PHE A 174 11.15 2.62 5.83
N ASN A 175 10.50 3.36 6.75
CA ASN A 175 9.70 2.79 7.83
C ASN A 175 8.40 3.59 8.03
N PHE A 176 7.25 2.91 7.96
CA PHE A 176 5.92 3.49 8.12
C PHE A 176 5.42 3.49 9.57
N GLU A 177 6.10 2.92 10.54
CA GLU A 177 5.57 2.74 11.91
C GLU A 177 5.14 4.06 12.58
N SER A 178 5.89 5.13 12.34
CA SER A 178 5.53 6.46 12.87
C SER A 178 4.22 7.00 12.28
N VAL A 179 3.87 6.58 11.06
CA VAL A 179 2.65 6.99 10.36
C VAL A 179 1.41 6.35 10.98
N PHE A 180 1.50 5.07 11.36
CA PHE A 180 0.37 4.34 11.95
C PHE A 180 -0.04 4.86 13.32
N ALA A 181 0.91 5.43 14.07
CA ALA A 181 0.62 6.03 15.37
C ALA A 181 -0.17 7.34 15.26
N GLU A 182 -0.04 8.08 14.17
CA GLU A 182 -0.59 9.43 14.02
C GLU A 182 -1.94 9.50 13.28
N LYS A 183 -2.55 8.38 12.90
CA LYS A 183 -3.80 8.32 12.10
C LYS A 183 -3.76 9.25 10.86
N TYR A 184 -2.60 9.35 10.23
CA TYR A 184 -2.36 10.23 9.11
C TYR A 184 -2.78 9.57 7.81
N ASP A 185 -3.62 10.26 7.03
CA ASP A 185 -4.00 9.83 5.69
C ASP A 185 -2.83 9.98 4.71
N PHE A 186 -1.94 9.01 4.81
CA PHE A 186 -0.67 8.98 4.12
C PHE A 186 -0.84 8.62 2.64
N PHE A 187 -1.72 7.68 2.33
CA PHE A 187 -1.95 7.22 0.97
C PHE A 187 -2.48 8.33 0.06
N SER A 188 -3.44 9.11 0.52
CA SER A 188 -3.94 10.24 -0.28
C SER A 188 -2.83 11.20 -0.68
N ARG A 189 -1.83 11.42 0.17
CA ARG A 189 -0.72 12.32 -0.15
C ARG A 189 0.25 11.73 -1.17
N ILE A 190 0.50 10.43 -1.09
CA ILE A 190 1.36 9.74 -2.05
C ILE A 190 0.72 9.76 -3.41
N PHE A 191 -0.55 9.38 -3.48
CA PHE A 191 -1.30 9.41 -4.73
C PHE A 191 -1.39 10.83 -5.29
N GLU A 192 -1.64 11.84 -4.44
CA GLU A 192 -1.61 13.24 -4.85
C GLU A 192 -0.26 13.63 -5.46
N TYR A 193 0.84 13.23 -4.83
CA TYR A 193 2.17 13.52 -5.33
C TYR A 193 2.44 12.81 -6.66
N LEU A 194 2.16 11.51 -6.74
CA LEU A 194 2.36 10.71 -7.94
C LEU A 194 1.51 11.23 -9.10
N ILE A 195 0.21 11.47 -8.89
CA ILE A 195 -0.70 11.98 -9.93
C ILE A 195 -0.23 13.36 -10.41
N LYS A 196 0.15 14.25 -9.50
CA LYS A 196 0.62 15.58 -9.83
C LYS A 196 1.91 15.54 -10.65
N ASP A 197 2.84 14.69 -10.26
CA ASP A 197 4.12 14.53 -10.93
C ASP A 197 3.95 13.92 -12.33
N TYR A 198 3.17 12.86 -12.47
CA TYR A 198 2.87 12.25 -13.78
C TYR A 198 2.05 13.17 -14.70
N ASN A 199 1.15 13.97 -14.17
CA ASN A 199 0.43 14.97 -14.96
C ASN A 199 1.37 16.05 -15.50
N ASN A 200 2.35 16.47 -14.71
CA ASN A 200 3.36 17.43 -15.14
C ASN A 200 4.30 16.85 -16.21
N ALA A 201 4.72 15.59 -16.07
CA ALA A 201 5.64 14.93 -17.00
C ALA A 201 4.95 14.44 -18.29
N GLY A 202 3.68 14.02 -18.21
CA GLY A 202 2.95 13.37 -19.30
C GLY A 202 2.05 14.28 -20.16
N GLY A 203 2.10 15.60 -19.97
CA GLY A 203 1.28 16.55 -20.77
C GLY A 203 -0.23 16.31 -20.62
N GLY A 204 -0.69 15.87 -19.46
CA GLY A 204 -2.11 15.65 -19.17
C GLY A 204 -2.69 14.32 -19.66
N LYS A 205 -1.90 13.43 -20.25
CA LYS A 205 -2.36 12.10 -20.68
C LYS A 205 -2.78 11.18 -19.53
N TYR A 206 -2.34 11.50 -18.33
CA TYR A 206 -2.66 10.79 -17.08
C TYR A 206 -3.52 11.65 -16.14
N ALA A 207 -4.10 12.75 -16.65
CA ALA A 207 -5.00 13.62 -15.92
C ALA A 207 -6.32 12.90 -15.60
N GLU A 208 -6.25 11.95 -14.68
CA GLU A 208 -7.41 11.58 -13.91
C GLU A 208 -7.71 12.74 -12.98
N TYR A 209 -8.96 13.16 -12.95
CA TYR A 209 -9.39 14.33 -12.19
C TYR A 209 -9.24 14.02 -10.70
N TYR A 210 -8.25 14.63 -10.09
CA TYR A 210 -8.00 14.53 -8.67
C TYR A 210 -8.79 15.61 -7.92
N THR A 211 -9.55 15.21 -6.92
CA THR A 211 -10.24 16.15 -6.04
C THR A 211 -9.27 16.67 -4.99
N PRO A 212 -8.98 17.99 -4.94
CA PRO A 212 -8.08 18.54 -3.91
C PRO A 212 -8.60 18.21 -2.51
N ARG A 213 -7.72 17.70 -1.65
CA ARG A 213 -8.05 17.27 -0.29
C ARG A 213 -8.79 18.34 0.53
N ALA A 214 -8.39 19.61 0.40
CA ALA A 214 -9.05 20.70 1.10
C ALA A 214 -10.55 20.81 0.72
N ILE A 215 -10.87 20.58 -0.56
CA ILE A 215 -12.27 20.57 -1.05
C ILE A 215 -12.99 19.34 -0.49
N ALA A 216 -12.38 18.16 -0.57
CA ALA A 216 -12.95 16.93 -0.01
C ALA A 216 -13.26 17.06 1.49
N GLN A 217 -12.36 17.65 2.26
CA GLN A 217 -12.57 17.90 3.70
C GLN A 217 -13.72 18.89 3.95
N VAL A 218 -13.84 19.96 3.18
CA VAL A 218 -14.96 20.90 3.29
C VAL A 218 -16.28 20.19 2.98
N MET A 219 -16.33 19.38 1.90
CA MET A 219 -17.51 18.61 1.54
C MET A 219 -17.90 17.60 2.63
N ALA A 220 -16.92 16.85 3.16
CA ALA A 220 -17.16 15.92 4.24
C ALA A 220 -17.73 16.60 5.50
N ARG A 221 -17.19 17.75 5.90
CA ARG A 221 -17.70 18.54 7.03
C ARG A 221 -19.13 19.05 6.79
N LEU A 222 -19.43 19.49 5.58
CA LEU A 222 -20.78 19.94 5.22
C LEU A 222 -21.79 18.78 5.26
N LEU A 223 -21.43 17.59 4.79
CA LEU A 223 -22.28 16.40 4.79
C LEU A 223 -22.55 15.87 6.21
N VAL A 224 -21.52 15.83 7.06
CA VAL A 224 -21.64 15.36 8.43
C VAL A 224 -22.30 16.41 9.32
N GLY A 225 -22.06 17.69 9.07
CA GLY A 225 -22.57 18.80 9.88
C GLY A 225 -22.08 18.71 11.32
N ASP A 226 -22.92 19.18 12.26
CA ASP A 226 -22.65 19.15 13.70
C ASP A 226 -23.02 17.81 14.36
N ASN A 227 -23.31 16.76 13.58
CA ASN A 227 -23.70 15.44 14.09
C ASN A 227 -22.48 14.67 14.58
N ALA A 228 -22.12 14.86 15.83
CA ALA A 228 -20.92 14.25 16.44
C ALA A 228 -21.01 12.73 16.69
N ASP A 229 -22.18 12.12 16.60
CA ASP A 229 -22.40 10.70 16.97
C ASP A 229 -23.05 9.86 15.84
N LEU A 230 -22.60 10.05 14.62
CA LEU A 230 -23.02 9.20 13.50
C LEU A 230 -22.39 7.81 13.67
N ARG A 231 -23.22 6.75 13.58
CA ARG A 231 -22.78 5.35 13.66
C ARG A 231 -23.55 4.50 12.65
N GLY A 232 -22.88 3.45 12.13
CA GLY A 232 -23.49 2.54 11.17
C GLY A 232 -23.86 3.21 9.84
N MET A 233 -23.12 4.26 9.50
CA MET A 233 -23.36 5.01 8.26
C MET A 233 -22.85 4.22 7.05
N THR A 234 -23.60 4.27 5.97
CA THR A 234 -23.18 3.75 4.67
C THR A 234 -22.84 4.92 3.76
N CYS A 235 -21.61 4.95 3.27
CA CYS A 235 -21.10 5.95 2.35
C CYS A 235 -20.91 5.29 0.98
N TYR A 236 -21.41 5.91 -0.08
CA TYR A 236 -21.30 5.39 -1.44
C TYR A 236 -20.93 6.50 -2.42
N ASP A 237 -19.96 6.22 -3.27
CA ASP A 237 -19.57 7.07 -4.40
C ASP A 237 -19.57 6.24 -5.69
N PRO A 238 -20.46 6.56 -6.66
CA PRO A 238 -20.52 5.85 -7.94
C PRO A 238 -19.42 6.23 -8.94
N SER A 239 -18.59 7.22 -8.62
CA SER A 239 -17.49 7.72 -9.44
C SER A 239 -16.32 8.13 -8.55
N ALA A 240 -15.88 7.19 -7.72
CA ALA A 240 -15.02 7.45 -6.59
C ALA A 240 -13.60 7.91 -6.98
N GLY A 241 -13.16 7.67 -8.22
CA GLY A 241 -11.79 7.96 -8.64
C GLY A 241 -10.79 7.26 -7.72
N THR A 242 -9.94 8.03 -7.08
CA THR A 242 -8.97 7.55 -6.06
C THR A 242 -9.55 7.50 -4.64
N GLY A 243 -10.85 7.62 -4.48
CA GLY A 243 -11.52 7.56 -3.17
C GLY A 243 -11.36 8.78 -2.28
N THR A 244 -10.76 9.87 -2.73
CA THR A 244 -10.44 11.05 -1.90
C THR A 244 -11.66 11.61 -1.15
N LEU A 245 -12.83 11.66 -1.78
CA LEU A 245 -14.07 12.13 -1.15
C LEU A 245 -14.57 11.16 -0.09
N LEU A 246 -14.58 9.86 -0.39
CA LEU A 246 -15.02 8.82 0.52
C LEU A 246 -14.10 8.74 1.74
N MET A 247 -12.80 8.79 1.56
CA MET A 247 -11.84 8.76 2.67
C MET A 247 -11.95 9.99 3.55
N ALA A 248 -12.15 11.18 2.98
CA ALA A 248 -12.40 12.38 3.75
C ALA A 248 -13.69 12.28 4.58
N LEU A 249 -14.73 11.69 4.02
CA LEU A 249 -16.01 11.47 4.69
C LEU A 249 -15.89 10.43 5.80
N ALA A 250 -15.25 9.29 5.54
CA ALA A 250 -15.00 8.25 6.54
C ALA A 250 -14.17 8.78 7.72
N HIS A 251 -13.15 9.56 7.43
CA HIS A 251 -12.36 10.20 8.48
C HIS A 251 -13.18 11.19 9.34
N GLN A 252 -14.10 11.93 8.72
CA GLN A 252 -14.96 12.88 9.43
C GLN A 252 -16.01 12.18 10.31
N ILE A 253 -16.56 11.04 9.87
CA ILE A 253 -17.54 10.22 10.61
C ILE A 253 -16.83 9.40 11.72
N GLY A 254 -15.67 8.87 11.43
CA GLY A 254 -14.92 7.84 12.15
C GLY A 254 -14.89 6.55 11.32
N GLU A 255 -13.70 6.07 11.02
CA GLU A 255 -13.46 4.92 10.14
C GLU A 255 -14.10 3.62 10.66
N ASP A 256 -14.23 3.49 11.98
CA ASP A 256 -14.90 2.40 12.69
C ASP A 256 -16.42 2.54 12.77
N ARG A 257 -16.98 3.64 12.26
CA ARG A 257 -18.41 4.01 12.38
C ARG A 257 -19.16 4.02 11.05
N CYS A 258 -18.47 3.77 9.95
CA CYS A 258 -19.07 3.76 8.63
C CYS A 258 -18.59 2.57 7.79
N THR A 259 -19.40 2.21 6.80
CA THR A 259 -19.07 1.26 5.75
C THR A 259 -18.97 2.02 4.43
N ILE A 260 -17.91 1.79 3.67
CA ILE A 260 -17.66 2.46 2.40
C ILE A 260 -17.98 1.50 1.26
N PHE A 261 -18.72 2.01 0.27
CA PHE A 261 -18.89 1.39 -1.03
C PHE A 261 -18.44 2.37 -2.10
N SER A 262 -17.63 1.89 -3.01
CA SER A 262 -17.08 2.68 -4.10
C SER A 262 -17.30 1.99 -5.44
N GLN A 263 -17.35 2.77 -6.48
CA GLN A 263 -17.40 2.32 -7.86
C GLN A 263 -16.68 3.33 -8.74
N ASP A 264 -15.95 2.85 -9.72
CA ASP A 264 -15.36 3.68 -10.77
C ASP A 264 -15.36 2.92 -12.10
N ILE A 265 -15.39 3.64 -13.22
CA ILE A 265 -15.31 3.06 -14.56
C ILE A 265 -13.85 2.76 -14.95
N SER A 266 -12.90 3.46 -14.34
CA SER A 266 -11.48 3.28 -14.55
C SER A 266 -10.98 2.11 -13.71
N GLU A 267 -10.49 1.06 -14.36
CA GLU A 267 -9.84 -0.07 -13.68
C GLU A 267 -8.66 0.40 -12.83
N LYS A 268 -7.89 1.35 -13.35
CA LYS A 268 -6.76 1.96 -12.67
C LYS A 268 -7.17 2.73 -11.41
N SER A 269 -8.26 3.49 -11.45
CA SER A 269 -8.79 4.16 -10.27
C SER A 269 -9.28 3.16 -9.23
N SER A 270 -9.91 2.08 -9.68
CA SER A 270 -10.40 1.00 -8.81
C SER A 270 -9.29 0.21 -8.13
N GLU A 271 -8.11 0.08 -8.76
CA GLU A 271 -6.91 -0.53 -8.15
C GLU A 271 -6.30 0.36 -7.04
N MET A 272 -6.63 1.64 -7.01
CA MET A 272 -6.14 2.62 -6.03
C MET A 272 -7.10 2.85 -4.85
N LEU A 273 -8.33 2.42 -4.99
CA LEU A 273 -9.37 2.47 -3.95
C LEU A 273 -9.22 1.33 -2.94
#